data_5338d6d2d50069698b5f81d326484153
#
_entry.id   5338d6d2d50069698b5f81d326484153
#
_cell.length_a   1.000
_cell.length_b   1.000
_cell.length_c   1.000
_cell.angle_alpha   90.00
_cell.angle_beta   90.00
_cell.angle_gamma   90.00
#
_symmetry.space_group_name_H-M   'P 1'
#
loop_
_entity.id
_entity.type
_entity.pdbx_description
1 polymer ?
#
loop_
_entity_poly.entity_id
_entity_poly.type
_entity_poly.pdbx_seq_one_letter_code
_entity_poly.pdbx_strand_id
1 'polypeptide(L)'
;MNDRIISFDRHIMDEQRRYGGRGDFSSILSQIIFAAKVVAAQVAHAGIVEDILGNVGRTNVQGEEVQKLDVYANKLFINALNYIGKVCVMASEEEKDMIMIPAEYPKGDYVVMFDPLDGSTNIDVDVSIGTIFGIFHRITPGGDGTLEDCLQPGRKLFGAGYIIYSSSTILVYSTGHGVNGFSLDPSVGEFVLSHPNITMPKRGKIYSANEGNYPYWKQGTREYIEYLKSERNTRKGPYTSRYIGSLVADFHRNLLKGGIF
;
A
#
# COMPACT_ATOMS: atom_id res chain seq x y z
N MET A 1 6.88 13.36 -27.66
CA MET A 1 6.51 12.23 -26.78
C MET A 1 7.75 11.39 -26.57
N ASN A 2 8.05 11.04 -25.33
CA ASN A 2 9.19 10.17 -25.07
C ASN A 2 8.72 8.75 -25.36
N ASP A 3 9.07 8.18 -26.52
CA ASP A 3 8.62 6.88 -26.99
C ASP A 3 9.20 5.68 -26.21
N ARG A 4 9.74 5.91 -25.03
CA ARG A 4 10.33 4.86 -24.20
C ARG A 4 9.34 4.40 -23.14
N ILE A 5 8.76 3.23 -23.37
CA ILE A 5 8.10 2.47 -22.33
C ILE A 5 9.16 2.06 -21.30
N ILE A 6 8.98 2.47 -20.03
CA ILE A 6 9.87 2.12 -18.91
C ILE A 6 9.09 1.16 -18.02
N SER A 7 9.47 -0.11 -18.08
CA SER A 7 8.93 -1.12 -17.16
C SER A 7 9.45 -0.87 -15.74
N PHE A 8 8.74 -1.41 -14.76
CA PHE A 8 9.18 -1.36 -13.37
C PHE A 8 10.60 -1.94 -13.19
N ASP A 9 10.88 -3.09 -13.77
CA ASP A 9 12.18 -3.75 -13.66
C ASP A 9 13.30 -2.86 -14.22
N ARG A 10 13.08 -2.23 -15.37
CA ARG A 10 14.03 -1.28 -15.92
C ARG A 10 14.29 -0.11 -14.97
N HIS A 11 13.22 0.47 -14.43
CA HIS A 11 13.33 1.59 -13.50
C HIS A 11 14.13 1.19 -12.24
N ILE A 12 13.86 0.03 -11.65
CA ILE A 12 14.61 -0.48 -10.49
C ILE A 12 16.08 -0.70 -10.82
N MET A 13 16.40 -1.25 -11.98
CA MET A 13 17.79 -1.43 -12.41
C MET A 13 18.50 -0.08 -12.57
N ASP A 14 17.83 0.92 -13.11
CA ASP A 14 18.40 2.27 -13.26
C ASP A 14 18.61 2.95 -11.90
N GLU A 15 17.67 2.76 -10.95
CA GLU A 15 17.80 3.21 -9.56
C GLU A 15 18.99 2.53 -8.84
N GLN A 16 19.11 1.21 -8.97
CA GLN A 16 20.23 0.45 -8.40
C GLN A 16 21.58 0.96 -8.89
N ARG A 17 21.72 1.20 -10.18
CA ARG A 17 22.96 1.77 -10.76
C ARG A 17 23.26 3.14 -10.21
N ARG A 18 22.23 3.97 -10.03
CA ARG A 18 22.37 5.36 -9.57
C ARG A 18 22.74 5.43 -8.08
N TYR A 19 22.16 4.55 -7.24
CA TYR A 19 22.28 4.63 -5.78
C TYR A 19 23.10 3.50 -5.17
N GLY A 20 23.71 2.62 -5.95
CA GLY A 20 24.64 1.59 -5.49
C GLY A 20 23.96 0.40 -4.81
N GLY A 21 22.72 0.06 -5.17
CA GLY A 21 21.99 -1.06 -4.60
C GLY A 21 22.56 -2.43 -4.98
N ARG A 22 22.42 -3.45 -4.11
CA ARG A 22 22.94 -4.82 -4.31
C ARG A 22 21.91 -5.79 -4.91
N GLY A 23 20.70 -5.33 -5.24
CA GLY A 23 19.64 -6.18 -5.81
C GLY A 23 18.74 -6.88 -4.80
N ASP A 24 19.09 -6.90 -3.52
CA ASP A 24 18.31 -7.58 -2.48
C ASP A 24 16.92 -6.96 -2.31
N PHE A 25 16.87 -5.65 -2.22
CA PHE A 25 15.61 -4.89 -2.17
C PHE A 25 14.76 -5.08 -3.43
N SER A 26 15.39 -5.14 -4.60
CA SER A 26 14.68 -5.37 -5.86
C SER A 26 14.03 -6.74 -5.91
N SER A 27 14.67 -7.76 -5.33
CA SER A 27 14.07 -9.09 -5.22
C SER A 27 12.80 -9.07 -4.37
N ILE A 28 12.80 -8.31 -3.26
CA ILE A 28 11.60 -8.14 -2.42
C ILE A 28 10.49 -7.44 -3.21
N LEU A 29 10.80 -6.32 -3.87
CA LEU A 29 9.82 -5.60 -4.68
C LEU A 29 9.25 -6.46 -5.81
N SER A 30 10.09 -7.26 -6.48
CA SER A 30 9.63 -8.16 -7.54
C SER A 30 8.60 -9.17 -7.02
N GLN A 31 8.77 -9.68 -5.80
CA GLN A 31 7.81 -10.60 -5.19
C GLN A 31 6.52 -9.90 -4.76
N ILE A 32 6.63 -8.69 -4.20
CA ILE A 32 5.45 -7.87 -3.90
C ILE A 32 4.65 -7.60 -5.17
N ILE A 33 5.32 -7.25 -6.27
CA ILE A 33 4.68 -6.99 -7.57
C ILE A 33 4.05 -8.26 -8.15
N PHE A 34 4.72 -9.40 -8.03
CA PHE A 34 4.14 -10.67 -8.45
C PHE A 34 2.84 -10.94 -7.69
N ALA A 35 2.86 -10.86 -6.36
CA ALA A 35 1.67 -11.04 -5.54
C ALA A 35 0.56 -10.04 -5.92
N ALA A 36 0.92 -8.76 -6.09
CA ALA A 36 -0.03 -7.72 -6.51
C ALA A 36 -0.67 -7.98 -7.88
N LYS A 37 0.08 -8.48 -8.87
CA LYS A 37 -0.48 -8.88 -10.17
C LYS A 37 -1.51 -10.01 -10.03
N VAL A 38 -1.24 -10.98 -9.16
CA VAL A 38 -2.18 -12.07 -8.90
C VAL A 38 -3.43 -11.57 -8.18
N VAL A 39 -3.27 -10.70 -7.16
CA VAL A 39 -4.41 -10.05 -6.48
C VAL A 39 -5.23 -9.23 -7.46
N ALA A 40 -4.59 -8.42 -8.31
CA ALA A 40 -5.26 -7.62 -9.33
C ALA A 40 -6.12 -8.47 -10.27
N ALA A 41 -5.61 -9.63 -10.68
CA ALA A 41 -6.36 -10.57 -11.50
C ALA A 41 -7.58 -11.14 -10.75
N GLN A 42 -7.45 -11.43 -9.45
CA GLN A 42 -8.58 -11.91 -8.64
C GLN A 42 -9.63 -10.81 -8.43
N VAL A 43 -9.20 -9.59 -8.10
CA VAL A 43 -10.11 -8.43 -7.95
C VAL A 43 -10.89 -8.18 -9.23
N ALA A 44 -10.25 -8.27 -10.40
CA ALA A 44 -10.92 -8.11 -11.69
C ALA A 44 -11.97 -9.21 -11.99
N HIS A 45 -11.93 -10.34 -11.27
CA HIS A 45 -12.92 -11.42 -11.36
C HIS A 45 -13.90 -11.43 -10.18
N ALA A 46 -13.81 -10.47 -9.26
CA ALA A 46 -14.75 -10.34 -8.16
C ALA A 46 -16.18 -10.22 -8.70
N GLY A 47 -17.12 -10.94 -8.11
CA GLY A 47 -18.50 -11.03 -8.58
C GLY A 47 -18.77 -12.01 -9.74
N ILE A 48 -17.73 -12.54 -10.40
CA ILE A 48 -17.85 -13.57 -11.44
C ILE A 48 -17.58 -14.96 -10.87
N VAL A 49 -16.60 -15.04 -9.94
CA VAL A 49 -16.19 -16.30 -9.29
C VAL A 49 -16.74 -16.30 -7.87
N GLU A 50 -17.66 -17.22 -7.56
CA GLU A 50 -18.37 -17.30 -6.26
C GLU A 50 -17.45 -17.51 -5.05
N ASP A 51 -16.26 -18.09 -5.23
CA ASP A 51 -15.34 -18.41 -4.13
C ASP A 51 -14.44 -17.26 -3.66
N ILE A 52 -14.49 -16.10 -4.32
CA ILE A 52 -13.60 -14.96 -4.03
C ILE A 52 -14.27 -13.95 -3.08
N LEU A 53 -15.59 -13.80 -3.19
CA LEU A 53 -16.39 -12.88 -2.39
C LEU A 53 -16.94 -13.54 -1.11
N GLY A 54 -17.24 -12.71 -0.14
CA GLY A 54 -17.92 -13.08 1.10
C GLY A 54 -17.01 -13.21 2.30
N ASN A 55 -17.64 -13.10 3.45
CA ASN A 55 -17.03 -13.13 4.78
C ASN A 55 -16.65 -14.56 5.19
N VAL A 56 -15.53 -14.73 5.87
CA VAL A 56 -15.05 -16.03 6.41
C VAL A 56 -15.70 -16.36 7.77
N GLY A 57 -16.52 -15.44 8.34
CA GLY A 57 -17.18 -15.63 9.63
C GLY A 57 -16.27 -15.41 10.84
N ARG A 58 -15.17 -14.71 10.68
CA ARG A 58 -14.25 -14.30 11.77
C ARG A 58 -13.88 -12.83 11.62
N THR A 59 -13.41 -12.23 12.71
CA THR A 59 -12.87 -10.86 12.74
C THR A 59 -11.34 -10.90 12.86
N ASN A 60 -10.67 -9.89 12.28
CA ASN A 60 -9.22 -9.68 12.43
C ASN A 60 -8.89 -9.07 13.82
N VAL A 61 -7.60 -8.76 14.05
CA VAL A 61 -7.13 -8.18 15.31
C VAL A 61 -7.67 -6.77 15.57
N GLN A 62 -8.15 -6.09 14.55
CA GLN A 62 -8.75 -4.75 14.62
C GLN A 62 -10.28 -4.81 14.81
N GLY A 63 -10.89 -6.01 14.75
CA GLY A 63 -12.32 -6.21 14.92
C GLY A 63 -13.12 -6.06 13.63
N GLU A 64 -12.47 -6.04 12.47
CA GLU A 64 -13.09 -6.00 11.16
C GLU A 64 -13.44 -7.41 10.67
N GLU A 65 -14.48 -7.52 9.87
CA GLU A 65 -14.89 -8.79 9.24
C GLU A 65 -13.90 -9.19 8.14
N VAL A 66 -13.31 -10.38 8.28
CA VAL A 66 -12.32 -10.91 7.33
C VAL A 66 -13.01 -11.46 6.10
N GLN A 67 -12.64 -10.94 4.93
CA GLN A 67 -13.11 -11.41 3.64
C GLN A 67 -12.27 -12.59 3.12
N LYS A 68 -12.80 -13.41 2.25
CA LYS A 68 -12.08 -14.53 1.65
C LYS A 68 -10.85 -14.05 0.87
N LEU A 69 -10.96 -12.90 0.21
CA LEU A 69 -9.87 -12.31 -0.57
C LEU A 69 -8.74 -11.80 0.32
N ASP A 70 -9.03 -11.32 1.56
CA ASP A 70 -7.99 -10.96 2.54
C ASP A 70 -7.12 -12.17 2.88
N VAL A 71 -7.76 -13.28 3.22
CA VAL A 71 -7.06 -14.54 3.55
C VAL A 71 -6.21 -15.01 2.38
N TYR A 72 -6.75 -14.91 1.17
CA TYR A 72 -6.03 -15.30 -0.03
C TYR A 72 -4.82 -14.40 -0.28
N ALA A 73 -5.02 -13.08 -0.27
CA ALA A 73 -3.97 -12.10 -0.48
C ALA A 73 -2.87 -12.22 0.60
N ASN A 74 -3.24 -12.34 1.87
CA ASN A 74 -2.29 -12.53 2.97
C ASN A 74 -1.40 -13.74 2.76
N LYS A 75 -1.97 -14.91 2.47
CA LYS A 75 -1.20 -16.13 2.18
C LYS A 75 -0.30 -15.97 0.95
N LEU A 76 -0.78 -15.29 -0.07
CA LEU A 76 -0.03 -15.05 -1.30
C LEU A 76 1.21 -14.19 -1.04
N PHE A 77 1.08 -13.07 -0.31
CA PHE A 77 2.21 -12.21 0.05
C PHE A 77 3.22 -12.94 0.94
N ILE A 78 2.76 -13.68 1.95
CA ILE A 78 3.62 -14.49 2.81
C ILE A 78 4.42 -15.49 1.96
N ASN A 79 3.74 -16.25 1.11
CA ASN A 79 4.39 -17.26 0.27
C ASN A 79 5.35 -16.66 -0.76
N ALA A 80 5.05 -15.48 -1.30
CA ALA A 80 5.93 -14.79 -2.23
C ALA A 80 7.23 -14.28 -1.58
N LEU A 81 7.20 -13.98 -0.28
CA LEU A 81 8.30 -13.35 0.42
C LEU A 81 9.15 -14.30 1.29
N ASN A 82 8.60 -15.42 1.75
CA ASN A 82 9.24 -16.27 2.75
C ASN A 82 10.45 -17.06 2.24
N TYR A 83 10.54 -17.36 0.94
CA TYR A 83 11.57 -18.28 0.37
C TYR A 83 12.76 -17.55 -0.27
N ILE A 84 12.67 -16.22 -0.46
CA ILE A 84 13.65 -15.48 -1.27
C ILE A 84 14.99 -15.22 -0.57
N GLY A 85 15.11 -15.54 0.72
CA GLY A 85 16.34 -15.37 1.48
C GLY A 85 16.75 -13.91 1.72
N LYS A 86 15.81 -12.96 1.60
CA LYS A 86 16.05 -11.53 1.79
C LYS A 86 15.33 -10.96 3.01
N VAL A 87 14.33 -11.67 3.52
CA VAL A 87 13.49 -11.27 4.64
C VAL A 87 13.87 -12.09 5.87
N CYS A 88 13.90 -11.47 7.05
CA CYS A 88 14.12 -12.16 8.33
C CYS A 88 12.82 -12.35 9.13
N VAL A 89 11.87 -11.46 8.94
CA VAL A 89 10.55 -11.50 9.59
C VAL A 89 9.55 -10.64 8.80
N MET A 90 8.30 -11.03 8.87
CA MET A 90 7.21 -10.23 8.31
C MET A 90 6.18 -9.91 9.41
N ALA A 91 5.40 -8.85 9.19
CA ALA A 91 4.19 -8.55 9.94
C ALA A 91 3.07 -8.18 8.96
N SER A 92 1.91 -8.77 9.15
CA SER A 92 0.70 -8.50 8.39
C SER A 92 -0.39 -7.95 9.30
N GLU A 93 -1.24 -7.09 8.77
CA GLU A 93 -2.44 -6.60 9.46
C GLU A 93 -3.38 -7.76 9.83
N GLU A 94 -3.42 -8.80 8.97
CA GLU A 94 -4.26 -9.99 9.12
C GLU A 94 -3.74 -11.02 10.14
N GLU A 95 -2.52 -10.85 10.65
CA GLU A 95 -1.89 -11.79 11.57
C GLU A 95 -1.63 -11.15 12.93
N LYS A 96 -2.03 -11.84 13.99
CA LYS A 96 -1.83 -11.37 15.37
C LYS A 96 -0.35 -11.31 15.76
N ASP A 97 0.42 -12.28 15.31
CA ASP A 97 1.82 -12.46 15.66
C ASP A 97 2.72 -12.20 14.45
N MET A 98 3.99 -11.98 14.71
CA MET A 98 5.00 -11.89 13.65
C MET A 98 5.04 -13.18 12.83
N ILE A 99 5.25 -13.05 11.54
CA ILE A 99 5.38 -14.17 10.61
C ILE A 99 6.86 -14.50 10.48
N MET A 100 7.23 -15.63 11.05
CA MET A 100 8.61 -16.11 10.99
C MET A 100 8.91 -16.76 9.65
N ILE A 101 10.13 -16.57 9.17
CA ILE A 101 10.61 -17.26 7.96
C ILE A 101 10.82 -18.75 8.31
N PRO A 102 10.26 -19.69 7.55
CA PRO A 102 10.45 -21.13 7.77
C PRO A 102 11.93 -21.52 7.85
N ALA A 103 12.24 -22.53 8.68
CA ALA A 103 13.61 -22.93 8.96
C ALA A 103 14.38 -23.42 7.73
N GLU A 104 13.67 -23.96 6.76
CA GLU A 104 14.23 -24.45 5.49
C GLU A 104 14.68 -23.33 4.55
N TYR A 105 14.26 -22.09 4.76
CA TYR A 105 14.63 -20.96 3.91
C TYR A 105 15.70 -20.07 4.58
N PRO A 106 16.63 -19.54 3.78
CA PRO A 106 17.62 -18.60 4.29
C PRO A 106 16.95 -17.30 4.74
N LYS A 107 17.50 -16.67 5.77
CA LYS A 107 17.02 -15.41 6.35
C LYS A 107 17.91 -14.25 5.93
N GLY A 108 17.29 -13.15 5.55
CA GLY A 108 18.01 -11.97 5.06
C GLY A 108 18.01 -10.81 6.06
N ASP A 109 18.26 -9.61 5.53
CA ASP A 109 18.47 -8.41 6.34
C ASP A 109 17.29 -7.43 6.28
N TYR A 110 16.14 -7.87 5.76
CA TYR A 110 14.96 -7.02 5.63
C TYR A 110 13.79 -7.52 6.46
N VAL A 111 12.99 -6.57 6.90
CA VAL A 111 11.68 -6.75 7.51
C VAL A 111 10.63 -6.23 6.55
N VAL A 112 9.58 -6.97 6.30
CA VAL A 112 8.47 -6.53 5.46
C VAL A 112 7.20 -6.49 6.30
N MET A 113 6.60 -5.31 6.35
CA MET A 113 5.30 -5.09 6.98
C MET A 113 4.29 -4.76 5.91
N PHE A 114 3.11 -5.34 5.96
CA PHE A 114 2.10 -5.10 4.93
C PHE A 114 0.67 -5.26 5.47
N ASP A 115 -0.21 -4.51 4.86
CA ASP A 115 -1.63 -4.77 4.81
C ASP A 115 -1.91 -5.37 3.44
N PRO A 116 -2.33 -6.63 3.35
CA PRO A 116 -2.50 -7.30 2.07
C PRO A 116 -3.64 -6.70 1.25
N LEU A 117 -4.68 -6.16 1.91
CA LEU A 117 -5.87 -5.66 1.22
C LEU A 117 -6.63 -4.58 2.00
N ASP A 118 -6.03 -3.38 2.13
CA ASP A 118 -6.68 -2.19 2.71
C ASP A 118 -8.04 -1.92 2.08
N GLY A 119 -9.04 -1.74 2.93
CA GLY A 119 -10.40 -1.45 2.51
C GLY A 119 -11.18 -2.67 2.01
N SER A 120 -10.85 -3.87 2.43
CA SER A 120 -11.48 -5.13 2.00
C SER A 120 -13.00 -5.18 2.17
N THR A 121 -13.56 -4.46 3.12
CA THR A 121 -15.02 -4.29 3.28
C THR A 121 -15.70 -3.60 2.08
N ASN A 122 -14.92 -3.02 1.18
CA ASN A 122 -15.39 -2.39 -0.05
C ASN A 122 -15.41 -3.34 -1.27
N ILE A 123 -14.92 -4.56 -1.15
CA ILE A 123 -14.83 -5.52 -2.26
C ILE A 123 -16.21 -5.81 -2.84
N ASP A 124 -17.18 -6.07 -1.97
CA ASP A 124 -18.54 -6.46 -2.37
C ASP A 124 -19.34 -5.34 -3.05
N VAL A 125 -18.82 -4.11 -3.06
CA VAL A 125 -19.46 -2.92 -3.63
C VAL A 125 -18.60 -2.22 -4.69
N ASP A 126 -17.56 -2.89 -5.18
CA ASP A 126 -16.66 -2.41 -6.25
C ASP A 126 -15.99 -1.05 -5.97
N VAL A 127 -15.78 -0.71 -4.70
CA VAL A 127 -14.99 0.46 -4.32
C VAL A 127 -13.51 0.08 -4.28
N SER A 128 -12.64 1.01 -4.63
CA SER A 128 -11.20 0.78 -4.71
C SER A 128 -10.63 0.27 -3.40
N ILE A 129 -9.81 -0.75 -3.49
CA ILE A 129 -9.06 -1.39 -2.40
C ILE A 129 -7.57 -1.39 -2.75
N GLY A 130 -6.71 -1.78 -1.83
CA GLY A 130 -5.28 -1.82 -2.15
C GLY A 130 -4.42 -2.57 -1.16
N THR A 131 -3.17 -2.78 -1.54
CA THR A 131 -2.12 -3.33 -0.69
C THR A 131 -1.21 -2.21 -0.22
N ILE A 132 -0.83 -2.19 1.04
CA ILE A 132 0.14 -1.24 1.59
C ILE A 132 1.34 -2.01 2.12
N PHE A 133 2.56 -1.52 1.87
CA PHE A 133 3.76 -2.16 2.39
C PHE A 133 4.82 -1.17 2.84
N GLY A 134 5.58 -1.59 3.85
CA GLY A 134 6.76 -0.91 4.35
C GLY A 134 7.90 -1.91 4.56
N ILE A 135 9.11 -1.50 4.21
CA ILE A 135 10.30 -2.33 4.27
C ILE A 135 11.35 -1.63 5.14
N PHE A 136 11.88 -2.34 6.14
CA PHE A 136 12.97 -1.87 6.98
C PHE A 136 14.21 -2.76 6.80
N HIS A 137 15.36 -2.23 7.13
CA HIS A 137 16.49 -3.07 7.48
C HIS A 137 16.32 -3.62 8.89
N ARG A 138 16.73 -4.88 9.11
CA ARG A 138 16.80 -5.43 10.46
C ARG A 138 17.83 -4.66 11.29
N ILE A 139 17.60 -4.61 12.58
CA ILE A 139 18.51 -3.98 13.56
C ILE A 139 19.18 -4.98 14.49
N THR A 140 18.65 -6.20 14.57
CA THR A 140 19.23 -7.28 15.38
C THR A 140 20.26 -8.10 14.59
N PRO A 141 21.29 -8.67 15.23
CA PRO A 141 22.29 -9.48 14.54
C PRO A 141 21.72 -10.83 14.11
N GLY A 142 21.90 -11.20 12.86
CA GLY A 142 21.68 -12.55 12.27
C GLY A 142 20.56 -13.43 12.82
N GLY A 143 20.27 -14.55 12.19
CA GLY A 143 19.24 -15.49 12.63
C GLY A 143 17.81 -15.04 12.37
N ASP A 144 16.87 -15.46 13.22
CA ASP A 144 15.45 -15.07 13.13
C ASP A 144 15.27 -13.58 13.41
N GLY A 145 14.30 -12.95 12.71
CA GLY A 145 13.90 -11.60 13.04
C GLY A 145 13.13 -11.53 14.36
N THR A 146 13.10 -10.37 14.97
CA THR A 146 12.50 -10.15 16.29
C THR A 146 11.42 -9.07 16.24
N LEU A 147 10.66 -8.95 17.30
CA LEU A 147 9.69 -7.85 17.45
C LEU A 147 10.35 -6.47 17.39
N GLU A 148 11.59 -6.35 17.90
CA GLU A 148 12.36 -5.11 17.82
C GLU A 148 12.65 -4.71 16.36
N ASP A 149 12.89 -5.69 15.48
CA ASP A 149 13.08 -5.45 14.06
C ASP A 149 11.81 -4.90 13.40
N CYS A 150 10.63 -5.29 13.87
CA CYS A 150 9.35 -4.77 13.37
C CYS A 150 9.00 -3.39 13.96
N LEU A 151 9.26 -3.16 15.25
CA LEU A 151 8.86 -1.94 15.96
C LEU A 151 9.85 -0.78 15.79
N GLN A 152 10.23 -0.50 14.56
CA GLN A 152 11.10 0.63 14.23
C GLN A 152 10.30 1.91 13.94
N PRO A 153 10.87 3.09 14.23
CA PRO A 153 10.23 4.35 13.82
C PRO A 153 10.04 4.44 12.31
N GLY A 154 8.87 4.88 11.85
CA GLY A 154 8.54 4.97 10.40
C GLY A 154 9.56 5.76 9.56
N ARG A 155 10.28 6.75 10.16
CA ARG A 155 11.37 7.47 9.48
C ARG A 155 12.58 6.58 9.13
N LYS A 156 12.62 5.34 9.62
CA LYS A 156 13.66 4.35 9.33
C LYS A 156 13.28 3.41 8.19
N LEU A 157 12.09 3.57 7.61
CA LEU A 157 11.71 2.84 6.42
C LEU A 157 12.78 2.98 5.34
N PHE A 158 13.23 1.87 4.82
CA PHE A 158 14.12 1.81 3.66
C PHE A 158 13.36 2.05 2.37
N GLY A 159 12.15 1.51 2.30
CA GLY A 159 11.21 1.74 1.22
C GLY A 159 9.78 1.54 1.67
N ALA A 160 8.86 2.20 1.02
CA ALA A 160 7.44 2.03 1.25
C ALA A 160 6.66 2.22 -0.05
N GLY A 161 5.49 1.63 -0.11
CA GLY A 161 4.61 1.79 -1.26
C GLY A 161 3.24 1.23 -1.03
N TYR A 162 2.42 1.37 -2.03
CA TYR A 162 1.08 0.78 -2.06
C TYR A 162 0.70 0.43 -3.50
N ILE A 163 -0.20 -0.52 -3.62
CA ILE A 163 -0.87 -0.84 -4.86
C ILE A 163 -2.35 -0.53 -4.67
N ILE A 164 -2.96 0.18 -5.60
CA ILE A 164 -4.41 0.40 -5.63
C ILE A 164 -5.02 -0.43 -6.75
N TYR A 165 -6.05 -1.20 -6.42
CA TYR A 165 -6.85 -1.99 -7.35
C TYR A 165 -8.15 -1.23 -7.60
N SER A 166 -8.31 -0.71 -8.81
CA SER A 166 -9.41 0.16 -9.20
C SER A 166 -9.64 0.06 -10.71
N SER A 167 -10.20 1.10 -11.33
CA SER A 167 -10.33 1.22 -12.80
C SER A 167 -9.02 0.96 -13.56
N SER A 168 -7.90 1.18 -12.89
CA SER A 168 -6.57 0.69 -13.28
C SER A 168 -5.82 0.26 -12.02
N THR A 169 -4.95 -0.74 -12.13
CA THR A 169 -4.07 -1.12 -11.03
C THR A 169 -2.81 -0.25 -11.09
N ILE A 170 -2.53 0.47 -9.99
CA ILE A 170 -1.40 1.40 -9.91
C ILE A 170 -0.55 1.05 -8.69
N LEU A 171 0.74 0.81 -8.93
CA LEU A 171 1.76 0.74 -7.90
C LEU A 171 2.38 2.13 -7.70
N VAL A 172 2.48 2.58 -6.46
CA VAL A 172 3.25 3.77 -6.08
C VAL A 172 4.25 3.39 -5.01
N TYR A 173 5.52 3.76 -5.19
CA TYR A 173 6.55 3.47 -4.20
C TYR A 173 7.61 4.56 -4.10
N SER A 174 8.37 4.53 -2.99
CA SER A 174 9.51 5.40 -2.72
C SER A 174 10.57 4.64 -1.93
N THR A 175 11.83 4.93 -2.26
CA THR A 175 13.02 4.54 -1.50
C THR A 175 13.73 5.75 -0.88
N GLY A 176 13.00 6.86 -0.69
CA GLY A 176 13.57 8.13 -0.24
C GLY A 176 14.15 8.99 -1.36
N HIS A 177 14.17 8.51 -2.59
CA HIS A 177 14.71 9.22 -3.78
C HIS A 177 13.62 9.73 -4.72
N GLY A 178 12.50 10.13 -4.18
CA GLY A 178 11.31 10.56 -4.91
C GLY A 178 10.22 9.50 -4.87
N VAL A 179 9.07 9.84 -5.42
CA VAL A 179 7.89 8.97 -5.47
C VAL A 179 7.55 8.72 -6.93
N ASN A 180 7.41 7.46 -7.31
CA ASN A 180 7.09 7.07 -8.67
C ASN A 180 5.87 6.15 -8.71
N GLY A 181 5.03 6.33 -9.72
CA GLY A 181 3.82 5.54 -9.95
C GLY A 181 3.86 4.79 -11.27
N PHE A 182 3.41 3.54 -11.24
CA PHE A 182 3.41 2.61 -12.36
C PHE A 182 2.01 2.04 -12.53
N SER A 183 1.49 2.09 -13.76
CA SER A 183 0.22 1.45 -14.10
C SER A 183 0.46 0.05 -14.65
N LEU A 184 -0.33 -0.91 -14.20
CA LEU A 184 -0.33 -2.26 -14.77
C LEU A 184 -0.96 -2.22 -16.16
N ASP A 185 -0.19 -2.61 -17.17
CA ASP A 185 -0.72 -2.91 -18.49
C ASP A 185 -1.18 -4.38 -18.52
N PRO A 186 -2.49 -4.65 -18.50
CA PRO A 186 -2.99 -6.03 -18.44
C PRO A 186 -2.71 -6.82 -19.72
N SER A 187 -2.42 -6.18 -20.83
CA SER A 187 -2.16 -6.85 -22.11
C SER A 187 -0.81 -7.57 -22.14
N VAL A 188 0.16 -7.05 -21.40
CA VAL A 188 1.50 -7.63 -21.27
C VAL A 188 1.80 -8.10 -19.84
N GLY A 189 0.92 -7.79 -18.88
CA GLY A 189 1.10 -8.15 -17.48
C GLY A 189 2.25 -7.42 -16.77
N GLU A 190 2.59 -6.19 -17.20
CA GLU A 190 3.72 -5.44 -16.68
C GLU A 190 3.33 -4.08 -16.13
N PHE A 191 3.99 -3.68 -15.02
CA PHE A 191 3.90 -2.32 -14.51
C PHE A 191 4.79 -1.38 -15.32
N VAL A 192 4.19 -0.33 -15.86
CA VAL A 192 4.84 0.68 -16.70
C VAL A 192 4.82 2.03 -16.00
N LEU A 193 5.93 2.76 -16.02
CA LEU A 193 6.06 4.08 -15.41
C LEU A 193 5.06 5.05 -16.04
N SER A 194 4.04 5.41 -15.29
CA SER A 194 2.97 6.33 -15.69
C SER A 194 3.03 7.68 -14.99
N HIS A 195 3.56 7.71 -13.77
CA HIS A 195 3.62 8.89 -12.91
C HIS A 195 5.03 9.08 -12.35
N PRO A 196 5.97 9.62 -13.13
CA PRO A 196 7.32 9.87 -12.64
C PRO A 196 7.37 11.07 -11.68
N ASN A 197 8.18 10.96 -10.63
CA ASN A 197 8.46 12.06 -9.69
C ASN A 197 7.19 12.75 -9.15
N ILE A 198 6.29 11.96 -8.61
CA ILE A 198 5.05 12.49 -8.01
C ILE A 198 5.42 13.47 -6.89
N THR A 199 4.87 14.65 -6.96
CA THR A 199 4.96 15.67 -5.92
C THR A 199 3.57 16.13 -5.53
N MET A 200 3.28 16.09 -4.23
CA MET A 200 2.00 16.60 -3.74
C MET A 200 1.90 18.10 -3.99
N PRO A 201 0.81 18.59 -4.58
CA PRO A 201 0.56 20.02 -4.70
C PRO A 201 0.61 20.72 -3.34
N LYS A 202 1.25 21.89 -3.28
CA LYS A 202 1.36 22.68 -2.03
C LYS A 202 0.01 23.01 -1.39
N ARG A 203 -1.06 22.98 -2.16
CA ARG A 203 -2.44 23.27 -1.72
C ARG A 203 -3.40 22.35 -2.46
N GLY A 204 -4.26 21.68 -1.71
CA GLY A 204 -5.43 20.98 -2.23
C GLY A 204 -6.69 21.82 -2.12
N LYS A 205 -7.78 21.30 -2.64
CA LYS A 205 -9.15 21.85 -2.53
C LYS A 205 -10.14 20.81 -2.00
N ILE A 206 -9.63 19.73 -1.46
CA ILE A 206 -10.40 18.57 -1.07
C ILE A 206 -10.04 18.21 0.37
N TYR A 207 -11.03 17.82 1.14
CA TYR A 207 -10.83 17.09 2.39
C TYR A 207 -11.58 15.76 2.34
N SER A 208 -11.04 14.74 3.00
CA SER A 208 -11.64 13.42 3.14
C SER A 208 -11.76 13.11 4.63
N ALA A 209 -12.96 13.00 5.12
CA ALA A 209 -13.23 12.63 6.50
C ALA A 209 -14.60 11.98 6.59
N ASN A 210 -14.73 10.94 7.44
CA ASN A 210 -16.03 10.37 7.77
C ASN A 210 -16.78 11.32 8.71
N GLU A 211 -17.59 12.21 8.16
CA GLU A 211 -18.37 13.18 8.95
C GLU A 211 -19.47 12.49 9.81
N GLY A 212 -19.78 11.22 9.56
CA GLY A 212 -20.60 10.42 10.47
C GLY A 212 -20.01 10.32 11.88
N ASN A 213 -18.69 10.45 12.00
CA ASN A 213 -17.98 10.47 13.27
C ASN A 213 -17.94 11.87 13.94
N TYR A 214 -18.56 12.89 13.35
CA TYR A 214 -18.58 14.26 13.89
C TYR A 214 -18.95 14.36 15.38
N PRO A 215 -19.94 13.62 15.89
CA PRO A 215 -20.29 13.65 17.32
C PRO A 215 -19.16 13.20 18.25
N TYR A 216 -18.24 12.37 17.77
CA TYR A 216 -17.13 11.79 18.55
C TYR A 216 -15.83 12.59 18.39
N TRP A 217 -15.77 13.57 17.47
CA TRP A 217 -14.58 14.36 17.27
C TRP A 217 -14.31 15.32 18.41
N LYS A 218 -13.04 15.56 18.69
CA LYS A 218 -12.61 16.63 19.59
C LYS A 218 -12.98 17.98 18.99
N GLN A 219 -13.17 18.99 19.86
CA GLN A 219 -13.58 20.32 19.45
C GLN A 219 -12.67 20.92 18.36
N GLY A 220 -11.35 20.82 18.49
CA GLY A 220 -10.41 21.34 17.48
C GLY A 220 -10.58 20.70 16.11
N THR A 221 -10.89 19.40 16.04
CA THR A 221 -11.18 18.72 14.75
C THR A 221 -12.46 19.27 14.13
N ARG A 222 -13.53 19.44 14.93
CA ARG A 222 -14.79 20.03 14.45
C ARG A 222 -14.57 21.43 13.90
N GLU A 223 -13.92 22.30 14.67
CA GLU A 223 -13.61 23.68 14.27
C GLU A 223 -12.78 23.72 12.98
N TYR A 224 -11.83 22.80 12.82
CA TYR A 224 -11.01 22.71 11.63
C TYR A 224 -11.83 22.30 10.39
N ILE A 225 -12.70 21.31 10.52
CA ILE A 225 -13.59 20.89 9.41
C ILE A 225 -14.56 22.03 9.05
N GLU A 226 -15.17 22.71 10.04
CA GLU A 226 -16.02 23.88 9.78
C GLU A 226 -15.26 25.02 9.11
N TYR A 227 -13.99 25.25 9.49
CA TYR A 227 -13.12 26.19 8.79
C TYR A 227 -12.90 25.81 7.33
N LEU A 228 -12.66 24.52 7.04
CA LEU A 228 -12.48 24.05 5.67
C LEU A 228 -13.73 24.24 4.81
N LYS A 229 -14.92 24.08 5.39
CA LYS A 229 -16.22 24.28 4.73
C LYS A 229 -16.60 25.74 4.54
N SER A 230 -16.01 26.65 5.32
CA SER A 230 -16.43 28.02 5.35
C SER A 230 -15.84 28.89 4.23
N GLU A 231 -16.55 29.90 3.81
CA GLU A 231 -16.03 30.95 2.92
C GLU A 231 -14.94 31.81 3.57
N ARG A 232 -14.83 31.78 4.91
CA ARG A 232 -13.75 32.43 5.69
C ARG A 232 -12.40 31.78 5.50
N ASN A 233 -12.38 30.59 4.88
CA ASN A 233 -11.15 29.97 4.45
C ASN A 233 -10.44 30.94 3.48
N THR A 234 -9.42 31.64 3.97
CA THR A 234 -8.66 32.67 3.26
C THR A 234 -7.96 32.18 1.99
N ARG A 235 -8.20 30.93 1.59
CA ARG A 235 -7.49 30.24 0.51
C ARG A 235 -8.35 29.92 -0.71
N LYS A 236 -9.38 30.75 -1.01
CA LYS A 236 -10.21 30.72 -2.22
C LYS A 236 -11.44 29.80 -2.15
N GLY A 237 -12.21 29.89 -1.07
CA GLY A 237 -13.52 29.27 -0.92
C GLY A 237 -13.48 27.91 -0.22
N PRO A 238 -14.65 27.32 0.01
CA PRO A 238 -14.77 26.07 0.75
C PRO A 238 -14.08 24.91 0.05
N TYR A 239 -13.51 24.00 0.85
CA TYR A 239 -13.01 22.74 0.37
C TYR A 239 -14.18 21.81 0.03
N THR A 240 -13.99 20.99 -0.98
CA THR A 240 -14.97 19.97 -1.36
C THR A 240 -14.73 18.69 -0.56
N SER A 241 -15.76 18.14 0.06
CA SER A 241 -15.68 16.82 0.69
C SER A 241 -15.59 15.71 -0.38
N ARG A 242 -14.68 14.79 -0.17
CA ARG A 242 -14.46 13.62 -1.03
C ARG A 242 -13.99 12.43 -0.18
N TYR A 243 -14.89 11.82 0.54
CA TYR A 243 -14.63 10.63 1.37
C TYR A 243 -14.94 9.37 0.56
N ILE A 244 -13.94 8.51 0.33
CA ILE A 244 -14.09 7.26 -0.40
C ILE A 244 -14.33 6.11 0.58
N GLY A 245 -13.73 6.16 1.77
CA GLY A 245 -13.83 5.09 2.75
C GLY A 245 -12.81 3.97 2.54
N SER A 246 -11.77 4.21 1.75
CA SER A 246 -10.60 3.37 1.57
C SER A 246 -9.38 4.25 1.77
N LEU A 247 -8.51 3.90 2.72
CA LEU A 247 -7.32 4.70 3.06
C LEU A 247 -6.41 4.86 1.85
N VAL A 248 -6.12 3.75 1.15
CA VAL A 248 -5.24 3.77 -0.01
C VAL A 248 -5.78 4.67 -1.13
N ALA A 249 -7.10 4.68 -1.36
CA ALA A 249 -7.72 5.49 -2.40
C ALA A 249 -7.75 6.97 -2.04
N ASP A 250 -8.08 7.31 -0.80
CA ASP A 250 -8.06 8.69 -0.28
C ASP A 250 -6.64 9.25 -0.27
N PHE A 251 -5.66 8.45 0.17
CA PHE A 251 -4.24 8.81 0.14
C PHE A 251 -3.76 9.07 -1.30
N HIS A 252 -4.01 8.14 -2.23
CA HIS A 252 -3.59 8.27 -3.63
C HIS A 252 -4.12 9.54 -4.28
N ARG A 253 -5.42 9.83 -4.10
CA ARG A 253 -6.02 11.06 -4.62
C ARG A 253 -5.34 12.30 -4.02
N ASN A 254 -5.09 12.31 -2.71
CA ASN A 254 -4.47 13.46 -2.06
C ASN A 254 -3.00 13.61 -2.43
N LEU A 255 -2.28 12.53 -2.67
CA LEU A 255 -0.91 12.55 -3.18
C LEU A 255 -0.85 13.25 -4.56
N LEU A 256 -1.82 12.96 -5.45
CA LEU A 256 -1.85 13.51 -6.80
C LEU A 256 -2.47 14.91 -6.91
N LYS A 257 -3.45 15.25 -6.07
CA LYS A 257 -4.25 16.48 -6.19
C LYS A 257 -4.07 17.45 -5.03
N GLY A 258 -3.37 17.04 -4.01
CA GLY A 258 -3.34 17.75 -2.73
C GLY A 258 -4.67 17.61 -2.00
N GLY A 259 -4.66 17.85 -0.72
CA GLY A 259 -5.83 17.73 0.13
C GLY A 259 -5.46 17.32 1.55
N ILE A 260 -6.49 16.92 2.28
CA ILE A 260 -6.37 16.46 3.67
C ILE A 260 -7.24 15.20 3.79
N PHE A 261 -6.81 14.22 4.55
CA PHE A 261 -7.60 13.05 4.90
C PHE A 261 -7.26 12.60 6.33
#